data_da041a95313012879619a5d500694cb7
#
_entry.id   da041a95313012879619a5d500694cb7
#
_cell.length_a   1.000
_cell.length_b   1.000
_cell.length_c   1.000
_cell.angle_alpha   90.00
_cell.angle_beta   90.00
_cell.angle_gamma   90.00
#
_symmetry.space_group_name_H-M   'P 1'
#
loop_
_entity.id
_entity.type
_entity.pdbx_description
1 polymer ?
#
loop_
_entity_poly.entity_id
_entity_poly.type
_entity_poly.pdbx_seq_one_letter_code
_entity_poly.pdbx_strand_id
1 'polypeptide(L)'
;MKKGILILCAVVLAFAYGCNTKPATPVADDYRVCAFIWPSCHDDSLGRTNWEQGIGEWEVIKKGDPRFPGHYQPKQPLWGYEMDNDPVVVEKWIQTALEYGVNTFVYDWYWFDHYPYLESALNDGFLKAPSNEKMEFFIMWANHDVKHNYWNYHKWQDDESILWHGAIDPNDFPKIVDRVINQYFKRPNYTKIDGCPVFAIFSTENFIKSFGTQEAAIKAMEYMREEVRKAGFPDMHYMMMDGGGFPYNEGNKARVDNRMFLKPDSWALYNMGGFDPDYMRHGQNAIDFRNGWDSYMDIPVFPTVSIGWDDTPRFPAKGENDVTRFNHSPEAFKNFLKEAKRYADEHPEQPKFVMINAWNEWVEGSYLLPDRYWGYGWLEAVKEVFGPVKE
;
A
#
# COMPACT_ATOMS: atom_id res chain seq x y z
N MET A 1 -44.84 63.62 17.73
CA MET A 1 -43.78 62.90 18.39
C MET A 1 -43.70 61.49 17.79
N LYS A 2 -42.79 61.23 16.85
CA LYS A 2 -42.56 59.93 16.23
C LYS A 2 -41.17 59.46 16.67
N LYS A 3 -41.10 58.37 17.43
CA LYS A 3 -39.83 57.70 17.81
C LYS A 3 -39.35 56.84 16.66
N GLY A 4 -38.19 57.16 16.10
CA GLY A 4 -37.50 56.31 15.14
C GLY A 4 -36.66 55.24 15.89
N ILE A 5 -36.83 53.99 15.50
CA ILE A 5 -36.03 52.87 15.95
C ILE A 5 -34.86 52.70 14.97
N LEU A 6 -33.65 52.85 15.47
CA LEU A 6 -32.42 52.57 14.73
C LEU A 6 -32.13 51.07 14.82
N ILE A 7 -32.18 50.37 13.67
CA ILE A 7 -31.73 48.96 13.59
C ILE A 7 -30.26 48.97 13.20
N LEU A 8 -29.44 48.51 14.11
CA LEU A 8 -27.99 48.32 13.92
C LEU A 8 -27.76 46.95 13.27
N CYS A 9 -27.47 46.94 11.95
CA CYS A 9 -27.03 45.70 11.26
C CYS A 9 -25.54 45.47 11.59
N ALA A 10 -25.27 44.44 12.38
CA ALA A 10 -23.92 43.93 12.56
C ALA A 10 -23.55 43.06 11.35
N VAL A 11 -22.60 43.52 10.53
CA VAL A 11 -22.01 42.74 9.44
C VAL A 11 -20.92 41.89 10.06
N VAL A 12 -21.15 40.56 10.16
CA VAL A 12 -20.12 39.58 10.54
C VAL A 12 -19.29 39.30 9.27
N LEU A 13 -18.10 39.86 9.21
CA LEU A 13 -17.08 39.48 8.23
C LEU A 13 -16.46 38.14 8.63
N ALA A 14 -16.89 37.08 7.97
CA ALA A 14 -16.23 35.80 8.03
C ALA A 14 -14.91 35.91 7.23
N PHE A 15 -13.79 35.96 7.93
CA PHE A 15 -12.47 35.78 7.31
C PHE A 15 -12.30 34.30 6.97
N ALA A 16 -12.54 33.96 5.70
CA ALA A 16 -12.08 32.71 5.14
C ALA A 16 -10.56 32.77 4.99
N TYR A 17 -9.83 32.18 5.93
CA TYR A 17 -8.42 31.88 5.73
C TYR A 17 -8.31 30.73 4.72
N GLY A 18 -8.24 31.09 3.45
CA GLY A 18 -7.80 30.17 2.42
C GLY A 18 -6.31 29.92 2.60
N CYS A 19 -5.94 28.78 3.10
CA CYS A 19 -4.56 28.30 3.02
C CYS A 19 -4.24 28.02 1.54
N ASN A 20 -3.65 29.01 0.85
CA ASN A 20 -3.02 28.84 -0.44
C ASN A 20 -1.64 28.20 -0.22
N THR A 21 -1.59 26.93 0.15
CA THR A 21 -0.38 26.12 0.04
C THR A 21 -0.40 25.50 -1.35
N LYS A 22 0.52 25.98 -2.23
CA LYS A 22 0.80 25.28 -3.48
C LYS A 22 1.11 23.82 -3.17
N PRO A 23 0.54 22.84 -3.92
CA PRO A 23 0.96 21.45 -3.76
C PRO A 23 2.46 21.37 -4.07
N ALA A 24 3.20 20.81 -3.11
CA ALA A 24 4.61 20.52 -3.26
C ALA A 24 4.71 19.17 -3.98
N THR A 25 4.71 19.14 -5.26
CA THR A 25 5.28 18.16 -6.18
C THR A 25 4.50 18.19 -7.50
N PRO A 26 5.15 18.32 -8.65
CA PRO A 26 4.46 18.20 -9.94
C PRO A 26 4.07 16.73 -10.14
N VAL A 27 2.78 16.45 -10.07
CA VAL A 27 2.24 15.14 -10.44
C VAL A 27 2.18 15.08 -11.96
N ALA A 28 2.68 14.01 -12.57
CA ALA A 28 2.46 13.76 -13.99
C ALA A 28 0.95 13.65 -14.23
N ASP A 29 0.37 14.60 -14.95
CA ASP A 29 -1.02 14.65 -15.37
C ASP A 29 -2.06 14.24 -14.28
N ASP A 30 -1.93 14.75 -13.03
CA ASP A 30 -2.83 14.53 -11.88
C ASP A 30 -2.89 13.09 -11.32
N TYR A 31 -2.18 12.11 -11.87
CA TYR A 31 -2.20 10.74 -11.33
C TYR A 31 -1.17 10.53 -10.21
N ARG A 32 -1.60 9.85 -9.15
CA ARG A 32 -0.71 9.17 -8.21
C ARG A 32 -0.60 7.71 -8.61
N VAL A 33 0.52 7.36 -9.24
CA VAL A 33 0.88 5.99 -9.59
C VAL A 33 1.69 5.43 -8.42
N CYS A 34 1.00 4.64 -7.60
CA CYS A 34 1.49 4.17 -6.31
C CYS A 34 2.01 2.74 -6.42
N ALA A 35 3.24 2.47 -5.98
CA ALA A 35 3.76 1.11 -5.92
C ALA A 35 4.04 0.71 -4.47
N PHE A 36 3.55 -0.48 -4.06
CA PHE A 36 3.80 -1.01 -2.73
C PHE A 36 5.26 -1.42 -2.54
N ILE A 37 5.81 -1.12 -1.38
CA ILE A 37 7.14 -1.53 -0.95
C ILE A 37 6.98 -2.57 0.16
N TRP A 38 7.37 -3.80 -0.13
CA TRP A 38 7.59 -4.84 0.87
C TRP A 38 9.00 -4.68 1.45
N PRO A 39 9.17 -4.22 2.70
CA PRO A 39 10.46 -3.80 3.25
C PRO A 39 11.26 -4.96 3.87
N SER A 40 11.36 -6.10 3.23
CA SER A 40 11.86 -7.34 3.82
C SER A 40 13.32 -7.68 3.51
N CYS A 41 13.97 -6.88 2.65
CA CYS A 41 15.26 -7.26 2.05
C CYS A 41 16.45 -6.57 2.76
N HIS A 42 16.49 -6.61 4.10
CA HIS A 42 17.60 -6.12 4.91
C HIS A 42 17.71 -6.88 6.23
N ASP A 43 18.78 -6.62 6.98
CA ASP A 43 18.94 -7.15 8.33
C ASP A 43 18.08 -6.37 9.32
N ASP A 44 17.14 -7.06 9.96
CA ASP A 44 16.29 -6.54 11.02
C ASP A 44 16.36 -7.43 12.25
N SER A 45 16.39 -6.84 13.45
CA SER A 45 16.57 -7.59 14.70
C SER A 45 15.44 -8.57 14.99
N LEU A 46 14.18 -8.17 14.75
CA LEU A 46 13.03 -9.08 14.85
C LEU A 46 12.96 -9.99 13.63
N GLY A 47 13.34 -9.48 12.44
CA GLY A 47 13.38 -10.21 11.18
C GLY A 47 14.29 -11.44 11.23
N ARG A 48 15.34 -11.42 12.05
CA ARG A 48 16.21 -12.58 12.29
C ARG A 48 15.48 -13.78 12.87
N THR A 49 14.30 -13.59 13.42
CA THR A 49 13.42 -14.71 13.79
C THR A 49 13.04 -15.56 12.59
N ASN A 50 12.87 -14.95 11.41
CA ASN A 50 12.56 -15.66 10.16
C ASN A 50 13.79 -15.82 9.26
N TRP A 51 14.68 -14.81 9.18
CA TRP A 51 15.81 -14.73 8.24
C TRP A 51 17.13 -14.56 8.99
N GLU A 52 17.85 -15.67 9.20
CA GLU A 52 19.01 -15.70 10.11
C GLU A 52 20.30 -15.17 9.50
N GLN A 53 20.40 -15.09 8.15
CA GLN A 53 21.63 -14.69 7.46
C GLN A 53 21.86 -13.18 7.42
N GLY A 54 20.90 -12.37 7.91
CA GLY A 54 21.02 -10.92 7.90
C GLY A 54 20.85 -10.29 6.51
N ILE A 55 20.15 -10.97 5.62
CA ILE A 55 19.81 -10.49 4.27
C ILE A 55 18.31 -10.43 4.03
N GLY A 56 17.52 -10.54 5.11
CA GLY A 56 16.08 -10.55 5.03
C GLY A 56 15.54 -11.68 4.15
N GLU A 57 14.43 -11.43 3.50
CA GLU A 57 13.73 -12.45 2.71
C GLU A 57 14.48 -12.91 1.44
N TRP A 58 15.60 -12.27 1.08
CA TRP A 58 16.50 -12.85 0.07
C TRP A 58 16.90 -14.28 0.37
N GLU A 59 16.88 -14.69 1.66
CA GLU A 59 17.12 -16.09 2.04
C GLU A 59 16.10 -17.08 1.45
N VAL A 60 14.84 -16.66 1.36
CA VAL A 60 13.72 -17.45 0.83
C VAL A 60 13.69 -17.38 -0.69
N ILE A 61 13.79 -16.16 -1.25
CA ILE A 61 13.75 -15.92 -2.69
C ILE A 61 14.84 -16.69 -3.43
N LYS A 62 16.07 -16.70 -2.90
CA LYS A 62 17.20 -17.45 -3.49
C LYS A 62 17.02 -18.97 -3.47
N LYS A 63 16.13 -19.50 -2.61
CA LYS A 63 15.80 -20.93 -2.51
C LYS A 63 14.62 -21.35 -3.37
N GLY A 64 14.02 -20.42 -4.10
CA GLY A 64 12.94 -20.73 -5.03
C GLY A 64 13.36 -21.79 -6.05
N ASP A 65 12.51 -22.81 -6.25
CA ASP A 65 12.77 -23.91 -7.18
C ASP A 65 11.68 -23.94 -8.26
N PRO A 66 12.03 -24.25 -9.54
CA PRO A 66 11.04 -24.53 -10.56
C PRO A 66 10.15 -25.73 -10.19
N ARG A 67 8.82 -25.54 -10.22
CA ARG A 67 7.84 -26.58 -9.86
C ARG A 67 7.25 -27.29 -11.08
N PHE A 68 7.38 -26.69 -12.26
CA PHE A 68 6.88 -27.21 -13.52
C PHE A 68 7.72 -26.67 -14.68
N PRO A 69 7.65 -27.24 -15.88
CA PRO A 69 8.38 -26.74 -17.04
C PRO A 69 8.06 -25.27 -17.38
N GLY A 70 9.09 -24.45 -17.49
CA GLY A 70 8.96 -23.02 -17.79
C GLY A 70 8.69 -22.13 -16.56
N HIS A 71 8.61 -22.71 -15.36
CA HIS A 71 8.48 -21.92 -14.14
C HIS A 71 9.77 -21.14 -13.85
N TYR A 72 9.67 -19.81 -13.83
CA TYR A 72 10.80 -18.92 -13.55
C TYR A 72 11.04 -18.79 -12.04
N GLN A 73 11.90 -19.65 -11.52
CA GLN A 73 12.41 -19.62 -10.15
C GLN A 73 13.88 -20.11 -10.15
N PRO A 74 14.73 -19.63 -9.21
CA PRO A 74 14.50 -18.46 -8.34
C PRO A 74 14.44 -17.16 -9.13
N LYS A 75 13.72 -16.17 -8.63
CA LYS A 75 13.72 -14.84 -9.24
C LYS A 75 15.12 -14.22 -9.16
N GLN A 76 15.57 -13.62 -10.26
CA GLN A 76 16.92 -13.06 -10.38
C GLN A 76 16.87 -11.56 -10.70
N PRO A 77 17.01 -10.69 -9.68
CA PRO A 77 17.08 -9.26 -9.92
C PRO A 77 18.21 -8.89 -10.89
N LEU A 78 17.92 -7.99 -11.83
CA LEU A 78 18.93 -7.53 -12.80
C LEU A 78 20.06 -6.76 -12.11
N TRP A 79 19.74 -6.06 -11.04
CA TRP A 79 20.68 -5.26 -10.23
C TRP A 79 21.34 -6.07 -9.11
N GLY A 80 20.99 -7.35 -8.95
CA GLY A 80 21.44 -8.20 -7.85
C GLY A 80 20.50 -8.10 -6.63
N TYR A 81 20.86 -8.84 -5.60
CA TYR A 81 20.12 -8.94 -4.35
C TYR A 81 20.52 -7.80 -3.41
N GLU A 82 20.02 -6.60 -3.70
CA GLU A 82 20.37 -5.36 -2.99
C GLU A 82 19.55 -5.21 -1.70
N MET A 83 20.11 -4.51 -0.70
CA MET A 83 19.42 -4.24 0.58
C MET A 83 18.55 -2.99 0.44
N ASP A 84 17.28 -3.11 0.85
CA ASP A 84 16.29 -2.04 0.73
C ASP A 84 16.41 -0.95 1.81
N ASN A 85 17.29 -1.12 2.79
CA ASN A 85 17.64 -0.09 3.76
C ASN A 85 18.92 0.70 3.40
N ASP A 86 19.53 0.43 2.24
CA ASP A 86 20.66 1.23 1.74
C ASP A 86 20.14 2.44 0.94
N PRO A 87 20.43 3.68 1.38
CA PRO A 87 19.97 4.88 0.69
C PRO A 87 20.51 5.02 -0.74
N VAL A 88 21.64 4.39 -1.08
CA VAL A 88 22.17 4.37 -2.46
C VAL A 88 21.31 3.48 -3.35
N VAL A 89 20.87 2.35 -2.83
CA VAL A 89 19.95 1.44 -3.53
C VAL A 89 18.60 2.14 -3.73
N VAL A 90 18.06 2.74 -2.68
CA VAL A 90 16.74 3.40 -2.76
C VAL A 90 16.80 4.66 -3.61
N GLU A 91 17.92 5.38 -3.66
CA GLU A 91 18.12 6.47 -4.61
C GLU A 91 17.97 5.99 -6.07
N LYS A 92 18.58 4.86 -6.41
CA LYS A 92 18.39 4.23 -7.72
C LYS A 92 16.94 3.85 -7.99
N TRP A 93 16.22 3.35 -6.96
CA TRP A 93 14.80 3.04 -7.06
C TRP A 93 13.97 4.29 -7.38
N ILE A 94 14.21 5.40 -6.65
CA ILE A 94 13.50 6.67 -6.85
C ILE A 94 13.72 7.20 -8.28
N GLN A 95 14.98 7.27 -8.73
CA GLN A 95 15.29 7.75 -10.07
C GLN A 95 14.61 6.90 -11.15
N THR A 96 14.63 5.57 -10.99
CA THR A 96 13.98 4.66 -11.92
C THR A 96 12.45 4.79 -11.86
N ALA A 97 11.88 4.85 -10.67
CA ALA A 97 10.44 5.01 -10.49
C ALA A 97 9.93 6.27 -11.21
N LEU A 98 10.56 7.42 -10.99
CA LEU A 98 10.21 8.68 -11.62
C LEU A 98 10.38 8.65 -13.15
N GLU A 99 11.46 8.04 -13.64
CA GLU A 99 11.70 7.86 -15.08
C GLU A 99 10.61 7.05 -15.76
N TYR A 100 10.06 6.05 -15.04
CA TYR A 100 9.06 5.12 -15.59
C TYR A 100 7.62 5.44 -15.17
N GLY A 101 7.38 6.59 -14.50
CA GLY A 101 6.02 7.09 -14.24
C GLY A 101 5.40 6.66 -12.92
N VAL A 102 6.16 6.02 -12.02
CA VAL A 102 5.77 5.79 -10.63
C VAL A 102 6.20 6.99 -9.79
N ASN A 103 5.29 7.62 -9.06
CA ASN A 103 5.56 8.84 -8.30
C ASN A 103 5.24 8.76 -6.81
N THR A 104 4.74 7.61 -6.35
CA THR A 104 4.38 7.40 -4.95
C THR A 104 4.78 6.00 -4.50
N PHE A 105 5.51 5.90 -3.40
CA PHE A 105 5.75 4.61 -2.74
C PHE A 105 4.81 4.41 -1.56
N VAL A 106 4.25 3.20 -1.45
CA VAL A 106 3.40 2.80 -0.33
C VAL A 106 4.17 1.79 0.50
N TYR A 107 4.66 2.23 1.65
CA TYR A 107 5.44 1.34 2.51
C TYR A 107 4.54 0.47 3.37
N ASP A 108 4.69 -0.85 3.28
CA ASP A 108 4.15 -1.77 4.26
C ASP A 108 4.83 -1.48 5.60
N TRP A 109 4.04 -1.04 6.57
CA TRP A 109 4.53 -0.64 7.88
C TRP A 109 3.95 -1.58 8.94
N TYR A 110 4.81 -2.07 9.82
CA TYR A 110 4.45 -3.10 10.79
C TYR A 110 4.69 -2.64 12.22
N TRP A 111 3.87 -3.15 13.12
CA TRP A 111 4.05 -3.04 14.56
C TRP A 111 3.75 -4.39 15.20
N PHE A 112 4.79 -5.05 15.69
CA PHE A 112 4.69 -6.35 16.35
C PHE A 112 5.43 -6.30 17.68
N ASP A 113 4.95 -7.07 18.69
CA ASP A 113 5.62 -7.25 19.97
C ASP A 113 6.09 -5.93 20.61
N HIS A 114 5.22 -4.91 20.57
CA HIS A 114 5.42 -3.55 21.10
C HIS A 114 6.42 -2.67 20.34
N TYR A 115 6.93 -3.10 19.17
CA TYR A 115 7.95 -2.39 18.40
C TYR A 115 7.60 -2.28 16.91
N PRO A 116 8.12 -1.25 16.21
CA PRO A 116 8.08 -1.22 14.76
C PRO A 116 8.96 -2.33 14.20
N TYR A 117 8.53 -2.91 13.08
CA TYR A 117 9.21 -4.02 12.42
C TYR A 117 9.52 -3.65 10.96
N LEU A 118 10.71 -4.01 10.46
CA LEU A 118 11.20 -3.75 9.10
C LEU A 118 11.24 -2.25 8.71
N GLU A 119 11.21 -1.35 9.67
CA GLU A 119 11.07 0.10 9.43
C GLU A 119 12.34 0.74 8.84
N SER A 120 13.48 0.03 8.87
CA SER A 120 14.77 0.51 8.38
C SER A 120 14.75 0.78 6.87
N ALA A 121 14.00 0.01 6.07
CA ALA A 121 13.84 0.29 4.64
C ALA A 121 13.26 1.69 4.38
N LEU A 122 12.28 2.12 5.18
CA LEU A 122 11.74 3.48 5.10
C LEU A 122 12.69 4.51 5.72
N ASN A 123 13.13 4.28 6.97
CA ASN A 123 13.86 5.27 7.76
C ASN A 123 15.32 5.47 7.32
N ASP A 124 16.01 4.40 6.96
CA ASP A 124 17.43 4.43 6.59
C ASP A 124 17.63 4.38 5.08
N GLY A 125 16.77 3.65 4.37
CA GLY A 125 16.76 3.60 2.91
C GLY A 125 16.13 4.85 2.30
N PHE A 126 14.80 4.94 2.31
CA PHE A 126 14.07 5.98 1.57
C PHE A 126 14.29 7.39 2.12
N LEU A 127 14.07 7.62 3.42
CA LEU A 127 14.13 8.96 4.00
C LEU A 127 15.56 9.56 4.01
N LYS A 128 16.59 8.75 3.75
CA LYS A 128 17.98 9.20 3.61
C LYS A 128 18.46 9.23 2.16
N ALA A 129 17.68 8.74 1.21
CA ALA A 129 18.02 8.83 -0.21
C ALA A 129 18.03 10.32 -0.66
N PRO A 130 19.03 10.77 -1.43
CA PRO A 130 19.18 12.18 -1.81
C PRO A 130 17.96 12.81 -2.50
N SER A 131 17.25 12.03 -3.30
CA SER A 131 16.08 12.49 -4.06
C SER A 131 14.74 12.13 -3.43
N ASN A 132 14.70 11.71 -2.15
CA ASN A 132 13.45 11.27 -1.52
C ASN A 132 12.32 12.31 -1.62
N GLU A 133 12.63 13.61 -1.53
CA GLU A 133 11.63 14.69 -1.60
C GLU A 133 10.99 14.86 -2.99
N LYS A 134 11.55 14.24 -4.03
CA LYS A 134 10.94 14.20 -5.38
C LYS A 134 9.87 13.12 -5.51
N MET A 135 9.76 12.21 -4.55
CA MET A 135 8.87 11.07 -4.53
C MET A 135 7.88 11.20 -3.37
N GLU A 136 6.58 11.11 -3.64
CA GLU A 136 5.61 11.00 -2.56
C GLU A 136 5.70 9.63 -1.88
N PHE A 137 5.27 9.54 -0.63
CA PHE A 137 5.08 8.27 0.05
C PHE A 137 3.98 8.35 1.09
N PHE A 138 3.39 7.21 1.39
CA PHE A 138 2.56 7.01 2.58
C PHE A 138 2.78 5.59 3.13
N ILE A 139 2.29 5.36 4.34
CA ILE A 139 2.41 4.06 4.99
C ILE A 139 1.06 3.34 5.01
N MET A 140 1.13 2.04 4.81
CA MET A 140 0.04 1.11 5.07
C MET A 140 0.40 0.28 6.30
N TRP A 141 -0.39 0.42 7.37
CA TRP A 141 -0.22 -0.44 8.53
C TRP A 141 -0.70 -1.85 8.18
N ALA A 142 0.28 -2.74 7.92
CA ALA A 142 0.07 -4.12 7.54
C ALA A 142 -0.15 -5.01 8.79
N ASN A 143 -1.24 -4.74 9.48
CA ASN A 143 -1.63 -5.33 10.77
C ASN A 143 -2.31 -6.69 10.63
N HIS A 144 -1.70 -7.63 9.90
CA HIS A 144 -2.18 -9.01 9.80
C HIS A 144 -1.43 -9.95 10.76
N ASP A 145 -2.07 -11.06 11.13
CA ASP A 145 -1.39 -12.10 11.89
C ASP A 145 -0.30 -12.78 11.03
N VAL A 146 0.84 -13.10 11.63
CA VAL A 146 1.96 -13.79 10.99
C VAL A 146 2.15 -15.14 11.65
N LYS A 147 2.00 -16.21 10.88
CA LYS A 147 2.33 -17.56 11.30
C LYS A 147 3.83 -17.80 11.16
N HIS A 148 4.40 -18.72 11.95
CA HIS A 148 5.80 -19.08 11.85
C HIS A 148 6.21 -19.46 10.42
N ASN A 149 5.48 -20.35 9.76
CA ASN A 149 5.81 -20.81 8.42
C ASN A 149 5.44 -19.83 7.28
N TYR A 150 4.79 -18.73 7.57
CA TYR A 150 4.28 -17.83 6.54
C TYR A 150 5.39 -17.14 5.74
N TRP A 151 6.40 -16.60 6.42
CA TRP A 151 7.51 -15.92 5.75
C TRP A 151 8.73 -16.79 5.48
N ASN A 152 8.88 -17.92 6.18
CA ASN A 152 9.97 -18.86 5.93
C ASN A 152 9.59 -20.31 6.25
N TYR A 153 8.92 -20.97 5.30
CA TYR A 153 8.60 -22.39 5.40
C TYR A 153 9.85 -23.27 5.56
N HIS A 154 10.96 -22.91 4.93
CA HIS A 154 12.21 -23.70 5.03
C HIS A 154 12.75 -23.81 6.45
N LYS A 155 12.46 -22.80 7.29
CA LYS A 155 12.83 -22.80 8.71
C LYS A 155 11.80 -23.52 9.58
N TRP A 156 10.54 -23.18 9.39
CA TRP A 156 9.46 -23.51 10.31
C TRP A 156 8.58 -24.68 9.85
N GLN A 157 8.71 -25.12 8.59
CA GLN A 157 7.97 -26.23 7.99
C GLN A 157 6.44 -26.11 8.23
N ASP A 158 5.86 -27.10 8.91
CA ASP A 158 4.41 -27.18 9.15
C ASP A 158 3.96 -26.44 10.42
N ASP A 159 4.80 -25.61 11.03
CA ASP A 159 4.40 -24.80 12.20
C ASP A 159 3.52 -23.63 11.76
N GLU A 160 2.21 -23.83 11.84
CA GLU A 160 1.19 -22.82 11.56
C GLU A 160 0.79 -21.97 12.77
N SER A 161 1.44 -22.12 13.91
CA SER A 161 1.15 -21.28 15.06
C SER A 161 1.50 -19.81 14.78
N ILE A 162 0.78 -18.91 15.44
CA ILE A 162 1.00 -17.46 15.23
C ILE A 162 2.30 -17.05 15.92
N LEU A 163 3.22 -16.50 15.14
CA LEU A 163 4.45 -15.89 15.60
C LEU A 163 4.18 -14.48 16.14
N TRP A 164 3.47 -13.66 15.37
CA TRP A 164 3.09 -12.31 15.74
C TRP A 164 1.63 -12.04 15.42
N HIS A 165 0.94 -11.43 16.37
CA HIS A 165 -0.43 -10.97 16.18
C HIS A 165 -0.47 -9.61 15.49
N GLY A 166 -1.34 -9.47 14.49
CA GLY A 166 -1.62 -8.17 13.86
C GLY A 166 -2.45 -7.24 14.75
N ALA A 167 -3.20 -7.81 15.71
CA ALA A 167 -3.86 -7.04 16.76
C ALA A 167 -2.84 -6.63 17.82
N ILE A 168 -2.80 -5.35 18.17
CA ILE A 168 -1.85 -4.78 19.14
C ILE A 168 -2.42 -4.72 20.55
N ASP A 169 -1.54 -4.53 21.55
CA ASP A 169 -1.95 -4.04 22.85
C ASP A 169 -2.51 -2.61 22.71
N PRO A 170 -3.72 -2.30 23.22
CA PRO A 170 -4.29 -0.95 23.15
C PRO A 170 -3.38 0.14 23.71
N ASN A 171 -2.51 -0.18 24.67
CA ASN A 171 -1.54 0.75 25.26
C ASN A 171 -0.41 1.17 24.30
N ASP A 172 -0.22 0.44 23.21
CA ASP A 172 0.74 0.81 22.16
C ASP A 172 0.15 1.81 21.17
N PHE A 173 -1.15 1.88 21.04
CA PHE A 173 -1.77 2.73 20.04
C PHE A 173 -1.38 4.21 20.14
N PRO A 174 -1.33 4.85 21.33
CA PRO A 174 -0.81 6.20 21.46
C PRO A 174 0.65 6.35 20.99
N LYS A 175 1.50 5.34 21.20
CA LYS A 175 2.90 5.35 20.71
C LYS A 175 2.96 5.27 19.18
N ILE A 176 2.09 4.44 18.58
CA ILE A 176 1.95 4.33 17.13
C ILE A 176 1.51 5.69 16.55
N VAL A 177 0.47 6.30 17.11
CA VAL A 177 -0.05 7.59 16.67
C VAL A 177 1.00 8.68 16.76
N ASP A 178 1.70 8.81 17.89
CA ASP A 178 2.79 9.77 18.05
C ASP A 178 3.91 9.55 17.04
N ARG A 179 4.29 8.28 16.83
CA ARG A 179 5.34 7.90 15.88
C ARG A 179 4.98 8.28 14.45
N VAL A 180 3.81 7.87 13.96
CA VAL A 180 3.44 8.13 12.57
C VAL A 180 3.26 9.62 12.28
N ILE A 181 2.72 10.38 13.22
CA ILE A 181 2.58 11.83 13.08
C ILE A 181 3.95 12.50 13.04
N ASN A 182 4.83 12.20 13.97
CA ASN A 182 6.09 12.93 14.12
C ASN A 182 7.17 12.47 13.15
N GLN A 183 7.22 11.21 12.77
CA GLN A 183 8.20 10.69 11.83
C GLN A 183 7.77 10.84 10.37
N TYR A 184 6.49 10.68 10.06
CA TYR A 184 6.04 10.57 8.66
C TYR A 184 5.10 11.68 8.23
N PHE A 185 3.96 11.90 8.88
CA PHE A 185 2.92 12.82 8.40
C PHE A 185 3.42 14.25 8.21
N LYS A 186 4.36 14.71 9.05
CA LYS A 186 4.98 16.03 8.97
C LYS A 186 6.00 16.20 7.84
N ARG A 187 6.35 15.11 7.13
CA ARG A 187 7.25 15.21 5.98
C ARG A 187 6.58 15.98 4.84
N PRO A 188 7.33 16.83 4.11
CA PRO A 188 6.76 17.62 3.02
C PRO A 188 6.22 16.73 1.90
N ASN A 189 6.89 15.61 1.60
CA ASN A 189 6.55 14.63 0.58
C ASN A 189 5.67 13.47 1.08
N TYR A 190 5.13 13.55 2.31
CA TYR A 190 4.13 12.58 2.74
C TYR A 190 2.82 12.83 1.98
N THR A 191 2.24 11.78 1.40
CA THR A 191 1.03 11.89 0.59
C THR A 191 -0.15 12.42 1.39
N LYS A 192 -0.80 13.44 0.85
CA LYS A 192 -1.98 14.08 1.45
C LYS A 192 -3.10 14.22 0.43
N ILE A 193 -4.33 14.01 0.87
CA ILE A 193 -5.55 14.32 0.11
C ILE A 193 -6.23 15.47 0.85
N ASP A 194 -6.45 16.59 0.18
CA ASP A 194 -7.04 17.81 0.77
C ASP A 194 -6.33 18.29 2.05
N GLY A 195 -5.00 18.11 2.10
CA GLY A 195 -4.18 18.45 3.26
C GLY A 195 -4.19 17.40 4.39
N CYS A 196 -5.00 16.35 4.28
CA CYS A 196 -5.11 15.27 5.24
C CYS A 196 -4.08 14.17 4.91
N PRO A 197 -3.14 13.82 5.80
CA PRO A 197 -2.19 12.75 5.56
C PRO A 197 -2.93 11.40 5.38
N VAL A 198 -2.52 10.65 4.35
CA VAL A 198 -3.09 9.33 4.06
C VAL A 198 -2.52 8.30 5.02
N PHE A 199 -3.38 7.57 5.70
CA PHE A 199 -3.00 6.43 6.54
C PHE A 199 -3.83 5.21 6.14
N ALA A 200 -3.17 4.18 5.59
CA ALA A 200 -3.85 2.97 5.20
C ALA A 200 -3.79 1.91 6.32
N ILE A 201 -4.87 1.15 6.50
CA ILE A 201 -4.95 0.01 7.43
C ILE A 201 -5.35 -1.23 6.64
N PHE A 202 -4.51 -2.27 6.71
CA PHE A 202 -4.68 -3.51 5.95
C PHE A 202 -5.79 -4.39 6.51
N SER A 203 -5.85 -4.58 7.83
CA SER A 203 -6.87 -5.42 8.47
C SER A 203 -7.72 -4.62 9.46
N THR A 204 -8.89 -4.23 9.03
CA THR A 204 -9.90 -3.61 9.89
C THR A 204 -10.32 -4.56 11.02
N GLU A 205 -10.39 -5.87 10.77
CA GLU A 205 -10.71 -6.87 11.78
C GLU A 205 -9.67 -6.91 12.90
N ASN A 206 -8.37 -6.91 12.59
CA ASN A 206 -7.32 -6.88 13.60
C ASN A 206 -7.25 -5.52 14.31
N PHE A 207 -7.58 -4.43 13.62
CA PHE A 207 -7.73 -3.13 14.29
C PHE A 207 -8.84 -3.19 15.36
N ILE A 208 -10.03 -3.72 15.02
CA ILE A 208 -11.13 -3.89 15.99
C ILE A 208 -10.72 -4.83 17.12
N LYS A 209 -10.10 -5.95 16.79
CA LYS A 209 -9.64 -6.96 17.77
C LYS A 209 -8.64 -6.36 18.78
N SER A 210 -7.81 -5.38 18.36
CA SER A 210 -6.89 -4.66 19.23
C SER A 210 -7.61 -3.94 20.39
N PHE A 211 -8.84 -3.47 20.18
CA PHE A 211 -9.62 -2.72 21.17
C PHE A 211 -10.78 -3.53 21.77
N GLY A 212 -11.00 -4.74 21.32
CA GLY A 212 -11.98 -5.68 21.84
C GLY A 212 -13.42 -5.47 21.38
N THR A 213 -13.85 -4.23 21.13
CA THR A 213 -15.21 -3.91 20.62
C THR A 213 -15.17 -2.87 19.52
N GLN A 214 -16.26 -2.81 18.72
CA GLN A 214 -16.41 -1.79 17.67
C GLN A 214 -16.40 -0.37 18.25
N GLU A 215 -17.10 -0.14 19.35
CA GLU A 215 -17.18 1.17 20.02
C GLU A 215 -15.81 1.64 20.53
N ALA A 216 -14.98 0.71 21.02
CA ALA A 216 -13.62 1.04 21.46
C ALA A 216 -12.70 1.32 20.25
N ALA A 217 -12.86 0.58 19.16
CA ALA A 217 -12.13 0.82 17.91
C ALA A 217 -12.51 2.19 17.28
N ILE A 218 -13.81 2.57 17.30
CA ILE A 218 -14.24 3.91 16.88
C ILE A 218 -13.54 4.99 17.72
N LYS A 219 -13.54 4.84 19.05
CA LYS A 219 -12.86 5.81 19.94
C LYS A 219 -11.36 5.90 19.67
N ALA A 220 -10.71 4.80 19.36
CA ALA A 220 -9.31 4.79 18.98
C ALA A 220 -9.07 5.54 17.65
N MET A 221 -9.90 5.32 16.65
CA MET A 221 -9.83 6.05 15.38
C MET A 221 -10.08 7.56 15.58
N GLU A 222 -11.08 7.93 16.37
CA GLU A 222 -11.36 9.33 16.73
C GLU A 222 -10.17 9.95 17.47
N TYR A 223 -9.57 9.24 18.42
CA TYR A 223 -8.34 9.68 19.09
C TYR A 223 -7.22 9.97 18.09
N MET A 224 -6.95 9.08 17.15
CA MET A 224 -5.93 9.32 16.13
C MET A 224 -6.24 10.57 15.29
N ARG A 225 -7.48 10.73 14.83
CA ARG A 225 -7.91 11.93 14.08
C ARG A 225 -7.72 13.21 14.90
N GLU A 226 -8.04 13.18 16.22
CA GLU A 226 -7.82 14.32 17.12
C GLU A 226 -6.34 14.67 17.24
N GLU A 227 -5.45 13.69 17.42
CA GLU A 227 -4.01 13.93 17.51
C GLU A 227 -3.44 14.48 16.21
N VAL A 228 -3.92 14.00 15.06
CA VAL A 228 -3.56 14.52 13.73
C VAL A 228 -4.00 15.99 13.59
N ARG A 229 -5.23 16.34 14.03
CA ARG A 229 -5.70 17.74 14.04
C ARG A 229 -4.87 18.63 14.99
N LYS A 230 -4.51 18.12 16.18
CA LYS A 230 -3.60 18.82 17.11
C LYS A 230 -2.21 19.05 16.53
N ALA A 231 -1.77 18.17 15.64
CA ALA A 231 -0.48 18.31 14.93
C ALA A 231 -0.53 19.35 13.79
N GLY A 232 -1.68 19.96 13.52
CA GLY A 232 -1.85 21.06 12.56
C GLY A 232 -2.41 20.66 11.21
N PHE A 233 -2.86 19.42 11.02
CA PHE A 233 -3.54 18.97 9.82
C PHE A 233 -5.07 19.20 9.91
N PRO A 234 -5.79 19.32 8.77
CA PRO A 234 -7.24 19.44 8.81
C PRO A 234 -7.92 18.21 9.42
N ASP A 235 -7.47 17.03 9.03
CA ASP A 235 -7.86 15.70 9.54
C ASP A 235 -6.86 14.66 9.04
N MET A 236 -7.19 13.38 9.18
CA MET A 236 -6.50 12.24 8.58
C MET A 236 -7.38 11.66 7.46
N HIS A 237 -6.77 11.26 6.35
CA HIS A 237 -7.44 10.46 5.33
C HIS A 237 -7.21 8.97 5.62
N TYR A 238 -8.23 8.28 6.15
CA TYR A 238 -8.16 6.85 6.42
C TYR A 238 -8.49 6.07 5.14
N MET A 239 -7.49 5.39 4.57
CA MET A 239 -7.67 4.46 3.47
C MET A 239 -7.86 3.04 4.01
N MET A 240 -9.04 2.47 3.84
CA MET A 240 -9.24 1.05 4.11
C MET A 240 -8.52 0.24 3.02
N MET A 241 -7.60 -0.62 3.44
CA MET A 241 -6.86 -1.49 2.55
C MET A 241 -7.24 -2.93 2.84
N ASP A 242 -7.53 -3.68 1.81
CA ASP A 242 -7.76 -5.12 1.93
C ASP A 242 -6.67 -5.87 1.16
N GLY A 243 -6.45 -7.15 1.52
CA GLY A 243 -5.67 -8.08 0.69
C GLY A 243 -6.34 -8.27 -0.67
N GLY A 244 -6.30 -9.46 -1.24
CA GLY A 244 -6.91 -9.73 -2.55
C GLY A 244 -8.43 -9.51 -2.65
N GLY A 245 -9.05 -9.02 -1.60
CA GLY A 245 -10.47 -8.73 -1.57
C GLY A 245 -11.35 -9.99 -1.66
N PHE A 246 -12.60 -9.79 -1.96
CA PHE A 246 -13.61 -10.84 -2.19
C PHE A 246 -14.67 -10.34 -3.17
N PRO A 247 -15.33 -11.24 -3.91
CA PRO A 247 -16.29 -10.83 -4.91
C PRO A 247 -17.47 -10.09 -4.28
N TYR A 248 -17.97 -9.11 -5.01
CA TYR A 248 -19.23 -8.45 -4.64
C TYR A 248 -20.38 -9.43 -4.71
N ASN A 249 -20.98 -9.70 -3.58
CA ASN A 249 -22.21 -10.50 -3.44
C ASN A 249 -22.88 -10.25 -2.08
N GLU A 250 -24.13 -10.67 -1.92
CA GLU A 250 -24.91 -10.42 -0.70
C GLU A 250 -24.23 -10.98 0.58
N GLY A 251 -23.55 -12.12 0.50
CA GLY A 251 -22.85 -12.70 1.65
C GLY A 251 -21.65 -11.89 2.11
N ASN A 252 -21.02 -11.15 1.20
CA ASN A 252 -19.85 -10.32 1.50
C ASN A 252 -20.21 -8.88 1.90
N LYS A 253 -21.43 -8.40 1.60
CA LYS A 253 -21.90 -7.07 2.01
C LYS A 253 -21.75 -6.84 3.52
N ALA A 254 -22.21 -7.79 4.33
CA ALA A 254 -22.11 -7.71 5.77
C ALA A 254 -20.65 -7.60 6.28
N ARG A 255 -19.67 -8.18 5.56
CA ARG A 255 -18.24 -8.02 5.90
C ARG A 255 -17.76 -6.60 5.65
N VAL A 256 -18.18 -5.98 4.55
CA VAL A 256 -17.84 -4.58 4.23
C VAL A 256 -18.55 -3.65 5.20
N ASP A 257 -19.84 -3.83 5.45
CA ASP A 257 -20.61 -3.00 6.39
C ASP A 257 -19.99 -3.01 7.78
N ASN A 258 -19.46 -4.16 8.23
CA ASN A 258 -18.75 -4.30 9.50
C ASN A 258 -17.38 -3.56 9.53
N ARG A 259 -16.91 -3.01 8.43
CA ARG A 259 -15.70 -2.20 8.33
C ARG A 259 -16.01 -0.73 8.16
N MET A 260 -17.11 -0.41 7.49
CA MET A 260 -17.53 0.96 7.19
C MET A 260 -17.86 1.79 8.42
N PHE A 261 -18.14 1.19 9.59
CA PHE A 261 -18.39 1.97 10.81
C PHE A 261 -17.14 2.72 11.34
N LEU A 262 -15.93 2.34 10.91
CA LEU A 262 -14.71 3.12 11.17
C LEU A 262 -14.60 4.37 10.28
N LYS A 263 -15.57 4.57 9.37
CA LYS A 263 -15.66 5.71 8.44
C LYS A 263 -14.39 5.89 7.61
N PRO A 264 -14.01 4.90 6.78
CA PRO A 264 -12.93 5.10 5.84
C PRO A 264 -13.27 6.21 4.84
N ASP A 265 -12.25 6.94 4.42
CA ASP A 265 -12.37 8.03 3.44
C ASP A 265 -12.16 7.52 2.01
N SER A 266 -11.55 6.34 1.84
CA SER A 266 -11.38 5.63 0.57
C SER A 266 -11.10 4.15 0.77
N TRP A 267 -11.16 3.37 -0.32
CA TRP A 267 -10.83 1.94 -0.32
C TRP A 267 -9.91 1.57 -1.49
N ALA A 268 -8.97 0.66 -1.23
CA ALA A 268 -8.12 0.04 -2.23
C ALA A 268 -7.83 -1.42 -1.85
N LEU A 269 -7.28 -2.18 -2.79
CA LEU A 269 -6.74 -3.53 -2.53
C LEU A 269 -5.21 -3.49 -2.51
N TYR A 270 -4.59 -4.33 -1.67
CA TYR A 270 -3.15 -4.54 -1.71
C TYR A 270 -2.74 -5.25 -3.00
N ASN A 271 -3.43 -6.33 -3.34
CA ASN A 271 -3.24 -7.04 -4.59
C ASN A 271 -4.55 -7.20 -5.36
N MET A 272 -4.42 -7.56 -6.62
CA MET A 272 -5.54 -7.82 -7.52
C MET A 272 -6.34 -9.02 -7.01
N GLY A 273 -7.63 -8.84 -6.72
CA GLY A 273 -8.52 -9.91 -6.24
C GLY A 273 -8.91 -10.90 -7.32
N GLY A 274 -9.51 -12.03 -6.88
CA GLY A 274 -10.07 -13.02 -7.80
C GLY A 274 -9.04 -13.81 -8.58
N PHE A 275 -8.01 -14.30 -7.89
CA PHE A 275 -6.89 -15.05 -8.48
C PHE A 275 -7.34 -16.10 -9.50
N ASP A 276 -6.66 -16.15 -10.62
CA ASP A 276 -6.72 -17.17 -11.65
C ASP A 276 -5.30 -17.38 -12.25
N PRO A 277 -4.87 -18.60 -12.54
CA PRO A 277 -3.59 -18.85 -13.22
C PRO A 277 -3.46 -18.18 -14.59
N ASP A 278 -4.57 -17.88 -15.25
CA ASP A 278 -4.62 -17.06 -16.46
C ASP A 278 -4.72 -15.59 -16.08
N TYR A 279 -3.67 -14.82 -16.36
CA TYR A 279 -3.55 -13.43 -16.01
C TYR A 279 -4.69 -12.55 -16.56
N MET A 280 -5.18 -12.86 -17.77
CA MET A 280 -6.31 -12.11 -18.35
C MET A 280 -7.61 -12.35 -17.58
N ARG A 281 -7.87 -13.59 -17.13
CA ARG A 281 -9.03 -13.88 -16.28
C ARG A 281 -8.87 -13.30 -14.87
N HIS A 282 -7.67 -13.37 -14.30
CA HIS A 282 -7.37 -12.74 -13.01
C HIS A 282 -7.68 -11.24 -13.05
N GLY A 283 -7.16 -10.53 -14.05
CA GLY A 283 -7.42 -9.11 -14.22
C GLY A 283 -8.90 -8.78 -14.44
N GLN A 284 -9.63 -9.61 -15.22
CA GLN A 284 -11.08 -9.42 -15.40
C GLN A 284 -11.84 -9.62 -14.09
N ASN A 285 -11.51 -10.65 -13.32
CA ASN A 285 -12.11 -10.87 -11.98
C ASN A 285 -11.89 -9.67 -11.06
N ALA A 286 -10.67 -9.09 -11.07
CA ALA A 286 -10.35 -7.91 -10.26
C ALA A 286 -11.16 -6.68 -10.67
N ILE A 287 -11.36 -6.47 -11.97
CA ILE A 287 -12.23 -5.40 -12.51
C ILE A 287 -13.68 -5.61 -12.04
N ASP A 288 -14.19 -6.83 -12.13
CA ASP A 288 -15.54 -7.15 -11.71
C ASP A 288 -15.74 -6.95 -10.19
N PHE A 289 -14.73 -7.31 -9.37
CA PHE A 289 -14.75 -7.07 -7.93
C PHE A 289 -14.78 -5.58 -7.62
N ARG A 290 -13.87 -4.81 -8.20
CA ARG A 290 -13.82 -3.37 -8.03
C ARG A 290 -15.12 -2.70 -8.43
N ASN A 291 -15.63 -2.98 -9.63
CA ASN A 291 -16.87 -2.36 -10.13
C ASN A 291 -18.09 -2.72 -9.27
N GLY A 292 -18.15 -3.96 -8.77
CA GLY A 292 -19.18 -4.38 -7.84
C GLY A 292 -19.17 -3.58 -6.54
N TRP A 293 -17.99 -3.43 -5.93
CA TRP A 293 -17.84 -2.67 -4.68
C TRP A 293 -17.99 -1.17 -4.89
N ASP A 294 -17.48 -0.60 -5.97
CA ASP A 294 -17.68 0.78 -6.36
C ASP A 294 -19.17 1.14 -6.46
N SER A 295 -19.97 0.25 -7.03
CA SER A 295 -21.42 0.43 -7.10
C SER A 295 -22.17 0.37 -5.77
N TYR A 296 -21.52 -0.15 -4.71
CA TYR A 296 -22.11 -0.37 -3.39
C TYR A 296 -21.61 0.61 -2.32
N MET A 297 -20.33 0.95 -2.35
CA MET A 297 -19.71 1.83 -1.35
C MET A 297 -19.86 3.31 -1.77
N ASP A 298 -20.23 4.15 -0.81
CA ASP A 298 -20.33 5.61 -1.01
C ASP A 298 -19.01 6.32 -0.61
N ILE A 299 -17.88 5.76 -1.05
CA ILE A 299 -16.54 6.31 -0.87
C ILE A 299 -15.69 6.04 -2.11
N PRO A 300 -14.65 6.85 -2.39
CA PRO A 300 -13.70 6.58 -3.46
C PRO A 300 -13.11 5.18 -3.43
N VAL A 301 -13.09 4.52 -4.58
CA VAL A 301 -12.47 3.20 -4.79
C VAL A 301 -11.28 3.37 -5.73
N PHE A 302 -10.08 2.99 -5.29
CA PHE A 302 -8.89 3.13 -6.12
C PHE A 302 -8.52 1.80 -6.79
N PRO A 303 -8.29 1.79 -8.11
CA PRO A 303 -7.95 0.57 -8.83
C PRO A 303 -6.55 0.07 -8.44
N THR A 304 -6.43 -1.26 -8.29
CA THR A 304 -5.15 -1.95 -8.05
C THR A 304 -4.86 -2.90 -9.20
N VAL A 305 -3.61 -2.89 -9.68
CA VAL A 305 -3.11 -3.80 -10.70
C VAL A 305 -1.88 -4.53 -10.15
N SER A 306 -1.97 -5.87 -10.04
CA SER A 306 -0.81 -6.70 -9.69
C SER A 306 -0.05 -7.11 -10.96
N ILE A 307 1.28 -7.23 -10.84
CA ILE A 307 2.12 -7.71 -11.94
C ILE A 307 1.89 -9.21 -12.16
N GLY A 308 1.76 -9.96 -11.07
CA GLY A 308 1.49 -11.40 -11.11
C GLY A 308 1.29 -11.96 -9.71
N TRP A 309 1.32 -13.29 -9.59
CA TRP A 309 1.31 -13.99 -8.30
C TRP A 309 2.09 -15.28 -8.40
N ASP A 310 3.11 -15.47 -7.56
CA ASP A 310 3.93 -16.68 -7.48
C ASP A 310 4.65 -16.73 -6.13
N ASP A 311 3.99 -17.24 -5.12
CA ASP A 311 4.51 -17.36 -3.75
C ASP A 311 5.11 -18.75 -3.44
N THR A 312 5.48 -19.49 -4.47
CA THR A 312 6.08 -20.83 -4.33
C THR A 312 7.39 -20.87 -3.52
N PRO A 313 8.21 -19.81 -3.43
CA PRO A 313 9.36 -19.81 -2.53
C PRO A 313 8.98 -19.92 -1.04
N ARG A 314 7.85 -19.31 -0.64
CA ARG A 314 7.29 -19.42 0.71
C ARG A 314 6.53 -20.74 0.92
N PHE A 315 5.84 -21.23 -0.11
CA PHE A 315 4.92 -22.37 -0.02
C PHE A 315 5.29 -23.51 -0.98
N PRO A 316 6.21 -24.39 -0.57
CA PRO A 316 6.75 -25.46 -1.45
C PRO A 316 5.71 -26.44 -1.99
N ALA A 317 4.55 -26.56 -1.35
CA ALA A 317 3.46 -27.44 -1.80
C ALA A 317 2.65 -26.89 -3.00
N LYS A 318 2.77 -25.58 -3.30
CA LYS A 318 2.08 -24.94 -4.42
C LYS A 318 2.65 -25.36 -5.76
N GLY A 319 1.79 -25.43 -6.77
CA GLY A 319 2.11 -25.88 -8.12
C GLY A 319 1.58 -24.95 -9.21
N GLU A 320 1.47 -25.47 -10.41
CA GLU A 320 1.16 -24.70 -11.63
C GLU A 320 -0.19 -23.96 -11.63
N ASN A 321 -1.14 -24.40 -10.81
CA ASN A 321 -2.46 -23.77 -10.72
C ASN A 321 -2.58 -22.73 -9.61
N ASP A 322 -1.53 -22.57 -8.82
CA ASP A 322 -1.48 -21.63 -7.68
C ASP A 322 -0.69 -20.35 -8.02
N VAL A 323 -0.16 -20.27 -9.24
CA VAL A 323 0.67 -19.16 -9.71
C VAL A 323 0.15 -18.57 -11.00
N THR A 324 0.42 -17.29 -11.26
CA THR A 324 0.15 -16.67 -12.56
C THR A 324 1.05 -17.31 -13.63
N ARG A 325 0.45 -17.94 -14.62
CA ARG A 325 1.16 -18.75 -15.61
C ARG A 325 0.81 -18.42 -17.05
N PHE A 326 -0.49 -18.31 -17.35
CA PHE A 326 -0.96 -18.12 -18.71
C PHE A 326 -1.19 -16.65 -19.02
N ASN A 327 -0.92 -16.24 -20.26
CA ASN A 327 -1.15 -14.87 -20.75
C ASN A 327 -0.47 -13.78 -19.89
N HIS A 328 0.61 -14.15 -19.19
CA HIS A 328 1.36 -13.28 -18.31
C HIS A 328 2.51 -12.61 -19.07
N SER A 329 2.44 -11.31 -19.26
CA SER A 329 3.44 -10.53 -19.99
C SER A 329 3.32 -9.04 -19.68
N PRO A 330 4.38 -8.24 -19.91
CA PRO A 330 4.31 -6.77 -19.80
C PRO A 330 3.19 -6.14 -20.64
N GLU A 331 2.87 -6.69 -21.81
CA GLU A 331 1.78 -6.20 -22.65
C GLU A 331 0.40 -6.45 -22.00
N ALA A 332 0.21 -7.63 -21.39
CA ALA A 332 -1.02 -7.94 -20.66
C ALA A 332 -1.19 -7.03 -19.42
N PHE A 333 -0.11 -6.81 -18.67
CA PHE A 333 -0.08 -5.87 -17.54
C PHE A 333 -0.41 -4.45 -18.00
N LYS A 334 0.19 -3.98 -19.08
CA LYS A 334 -0.10 -2.67 -19.68
C LYS A 334 -1.59 -2.48 -19.99
N ASN A 335 -2.28 -3.52 -20.45
CA ASN A 335 -3.71 -3.43 -20.75
C ASN A 335 -4.53 -3.19 -19.48
N PHE A 336 -4.18 -3.81 -18.35
CA PHE A 336 -4.85 -3.55 -17.06
C PHE A 336 -4.46 -2.19 -16.47
N LEU A 337 -3.25 -1.69 -16.69
CA LEU A 337 -2.89 -0.31 -16.35
C LEU A 337 -3.72 0.73 -17.14
N LYS A 338 -3.93 0.50 -18.45
CA LYS A 338 -4.81 1.35 -19.26
C LYS A 338 -6.25 1.34 -18.75
N GLU A 339 -6.72 0.19 -18.31
CA GLU A 339 -8.06 0.05 -17.74
C GLU A 339 -8.17 0.78 -16.39
N ALA A 340 -7.18 0.62 -15.51
CA ALA A 340 -7.12 1.34 -14.24
C ALA A 340 -7.07 2.86 -14.44
N LYS A 341 -6.30 3.32 -15.44
CA LYS A 341 -6.24 4.73 -15.83
C LYS A 341 -7.60 5.22 -16.35
N ARG A 342 -8.25 4.45 -17.24
CA ARG A 342 -9.58 4.78 -17.75
C ARG A 342 -10.59 4.91 -16.61
N TYR A 343 -10.59 3.97 -15.66
CA TYR A 343 -11.46 4.03 -14.49
C TYR A 343 -11.24 5.32 -13.69
N ALA A 344 -9.99 5.68 -13.40
CA ALA A 344 -9.68 6.93 -12.70
C ALA A 344 -10.09 8.19 -13.48
N ASP A 345 -10.07 8.15 -14.82
CA ASP A 345 -10.55 9.25 -15.67
C ASP A 345 -12.08 9.37 -15.70
N GLU A 346 -12.79 8.25 -15.55
CA GLU A 346 -14.25 8.19 -15.49
C GLU A 346 -14.82 8.63 -14.14
N HIS A 347 -13.96 8.78 -13.11
CA HIS A 347 -14.33 9.23 -11.75
C HIS A 347 -13.62 10.55 -11.37
N PRO A 348 -13.94 11.66 -12.04
CA PRO A 348 -13.24 12.94 -11.84
C PRO A 348 -13.50 13.59 -10.46
N GLU A 349 -14.50 13.10 -9.72
CA GLU A 349 -14.85 13.55 -8.37
C GLU A 349 -13.91 13.03 -7.29
N GLN A 350 -13.09 12.02 -7.59
CA GLN A 350 -12.13 11.43 -6.65
C GLN A 350 -10.68 11.68 -7.08
N PRO A 351 -9.71 11.63 -6.13
CA PRO A 351 -8.29 11.69 -6.47
C PRO A 351 -7.88 10.53 -7.39
N LYS A 352 -7.07 10.81 -8.40
CA LYS A 352 -6.62 9.80 -9.38
C LYS A 352 -5.48 8.95 -8.83
N PHE A 353 -5.78 7.98 -7.97
CA PHE A 353 -4.84 6.96 -7.51
C PHE A 353 -4.91 5.72 -8.39
N VAL A 354 -3.75 5.16 -8.75
CA VAL A 354 -3.61 3.83 -9.34
C VAL A 354 -2.58 3.08 -8.52
N MET A 355 -3.01 1.99 -7.88
CA MET A 355 -2.15 1.17 -7.03
C MET A 355 -1.51 0.05 -7.85
N ILE A 356 -0.24 -0.19 -7.66
CA ILE A 356 0.51 -1.28 -8.31
C ILE A 356 1.10 -2.19 -7.24
N ASN A 357 0.71 -3.44 -7.24
CA ASN A 357 1.33 -4.47 -6.44
C ASN A 357 2.33 -5.23 -7.32
N ALA A 358 3.62 -5.04 -7.09
CA ALA A 358 4.29 -4.16 -6.17
C ALA A 358 5.58 -3.62 -6.79
N TRP A 359 6.35 -2.83 -6.06
CA TRP A 359 7.68 -2.43 -6.49
C TRP A 359 8.68 -3.58 -6.38
N ASN A 360 8.63 -4.31 -5.24
CA ASN A 360 9.66 -5.30 -4.88
C ASN A 360 9.15 -6.57 -4.18
N GLU A 361 7.88 -6.96 -4.37
CA GLU A 361 7.35 -8.21 -3.77
C GLU A 361 7.84 -9.45 -4.55
N TRP A 362 9.17 -9.68 -4.47
CA TRP A 362 9.87 -10.74 -5.22
C TRP A 362 9.38 -12.13 -4.90
N VAL A 363 9.10 -12.39 -3.63
CA VAL A 363 8.71 -13.72 -3.15
C VAL A 363 7.31 -14.11 -3.61
N GLU A 364 6.45 -13.13 -3.87
CA GLU A 364 5.11 -13.32 -4.43
C GLU A 364 5.06 -13.17 -5.95
N GLY A 365 6.23 -12.97 -6.60
CA GLY A 365 6.30 -12.82 -8.04
C GLY A 365 5.62 -11.57 -8.59
N SER A 366 5.39 -10.57 -7.72
CA SER A 366 4.74 -9.31 -8.07
C SER A 366 5.70 -8.14 -7.82
N TYR A 367 6.49 -7.76 -8.83
CA TYR A 367 7.54 -6.75 -8.72
C TYR A 367 7.76 -5.97 -10.01
N LEU A 368 7.92 -4.64 -9.90
CA LEU A 368 8.30 -3.75 -11.00
C LEU A 368 9.81 -3.71 -11.23
N LEU A 369 10.62 -3.97 -10.18
CA LEU A 369 12.08 -3.96 -10.28
C LEU A 369 12.57 -4.87 -11.41
N PRO A 370 13.57 -4.43 -12.21
CA PRO A 370 14.00 -5.18 -13.36
C PRO A 370 14.65 -6.52 -12.98
N ASP A 371 14.33 -7.56 -13.73
CA ASP A 371 14.85 -8.91 -13.56
C ASP A 371 15.57 -9.42 -14.82
N ARG A 372 16.17 -10.60 -14.72
CA ARG A 372 16.88 -11.20 -15.86
C ARG A 372 15.97 -11.81 -16.91
N TYR A 373 14.69 -12.04 -16.61
CA TYR A 373 13.75 -12.64 -17.54
C TYR A 373 12.98 -11.59 -18.36
N TRP A 374 12.46 -10.56 -17.69
CA TRP A 374 11.65 -9.52 -18.32
C TRP A 374 12.41 -8.20 -18.57
N GLY A 375 13.64 -8.07 -18.04
CA GLY A 375 14.38 -6.82 -18.11
C GLY A 375 13.60 -5.68 -17.44
N TYR A 376 13.40 -4.60 -18.16
CA TYR A 376 12.61 -3.44 -17.73
C TYR A 376 11.15 -3.48 -18.20
N GLY A 377 10.68 -4.61 -18.77
CA GLY A 377 9.40 -4.68 -19.46
C GLY A 377 8.19 -4.24 -18.63
N TRP A 378 8.16 -4.54 -17.33
CA TRP A 378 7.10 -4.07 -16.44
C TRP A 378 7.12 -2.55 -16.24
N LEU A 379 8.29 -1.97 -16.05
CA LEU A 379 8.49 -0.52 -15.93
C LEU A 379 8.15 0.19 -17.24
N GLU A 380 8.57 -0.36 -18.38
CA GLU A 380 8.23 0.16 -19.72
C GLU A 380 6.72 0.20 -19.92
N ALA A 381 6.00 -0.83 -19.47
CA ALA A 381 4.53 -0.84 -19.51
C ALA A 381 3.91 0.30 -18.71
N VAL A 382 4.43 0.63 -17.52
CA VAL A 382 3.98 1.79 -16.72
C VAL A 382 4.26 3.09 -17.48
N LYS A 383 5.49 3.27 -17.98
CA LYS A 383 5.92 4.46 -18.72
C LYS A 383 5.07 4.72 -19.96
N GLU A 384 4.71 3.67 -20.70
CA GLU A 384 3.85 3.78 -21.89
C GLU A 384 2.42 4.27 -21.55
N VAL A 385 1.93 4.00 -20.34
CA VAL A 385 0.55 4.39 -19.91
C VAL A 385 0.53 5.77 -19.25
N PHE A 386 1.48 6.06 -18.38
CA PHE A 386 1.49 7.27 -17.55
C PHE A 386 2.54 8.29 -17.95
N GLY A 387 3.55 7.90 -18.72
CA GLY A 387 4.72 8.74 -19.05
C GLY A 387 5.69 8.89 -17.86
N PRO A 388 6.85 9.51 -18.07
CA PRO A 388 7.77 9.84 -16.98
C PRO A 388 7.16 10.94 -16.10
N VAL A 389 7.53 10.95 -14.82
CA VAL A 389 7.16 12.04 -13.91
C VAL A 389 7.88 13.31 -14.37
N LYS A 390 7.14 14.39 -14.59
CA LYS A 390 7.70 15.68 -15.00
C LYS A 390 8.36 16.37 -13.79
N GLU A 391 9.54 16.93 -13.99
CA GLU A 391 10.25 17.71 -12.96
C GLU A 391 9.51 18.98 -12.55
#